data_fec23057a59cae726456fdf49e544512
#
_entry.id   fec23057a59cae726456fdf49e544512
#
_cell.length_a   1.000
_cell.length_b   1.000
_cell.length_c   1.000
_cell.angle_alpha   90.00
_cell.angle_beta   90.00
_cell.angle_gamma   90.00
#
_symmetry.space_group_name_H-M   'P 1'
#
loop_
_entity.id
_entity.type
_entity.pdbx_description
1 polymer ?
#
loop_
_entity_poly.entity_id
_entity_poly.type
_entity_poly.pdbx_seq_one_letter_code
_entity_poly.pdbx_strand_id
1 'polypeptide(L)'
;MDAIEKKLLEEVADLHGIPEGAYNIRADGKLAGRNTTAHINIVTKEDKPGIDIYIAPGTKNESVHIPVIISQTGLKDMVYNDFYVGEDCDVTIVAGCGIHNCGTQESRHDGIHSFFVGKNAKVRYIEKHYGEGDGNGENVMNPTTIVDLGENAYMEMETTQIKGIDSTYRDTQAHLSDGATLIIKEKIMTHGHQHAETNFSVDLDGYESSTNVISRSVAKDHSTQMFNSNIRGNNKCAGHSECDAIIMDEGTVGARPEITANSVEASLIHEAAIGKIAGEQLNKLMTLGLTEKEAEEQIISGFLK
;
A
#
# COMPACT_ATOMS: atom_id res chain seq x y z
N MET A 1 2.19 4.67 -25.34
CA MET A 1 1.89 3.48 -24.51
C MET A 1 1.30 2.39 -25.38
N ASP A 2 1.83 1.19 -25.27
CA ASP A 2 1.34 0.00 -25.96
C ASP A 2 0.14 -0.63 -25.21
N ALA A 3 -0.29 -1.83 -25.66
CA ALA A 3 -1.45 -2.51 -25.07
C ALA A 3 -1.16 -3.06 -23.65
N ILE A 4 0.10 -3.47 -23.39
CA ILE A 4 0.53 -3.99 -22.09
C ILE A 4 0.57 -2.85 -21.09
N GLU A 5 1.22 -1.74 -21.44
CA GLU A 5 1.29 -0.55 -20.58
C GLU A 5 -0.09 0.00 -20.22
N LYS A 6 -1.04 0.00 -21.16
CA LYS A 6 -2.42 0.43 -20.90
C LYS A 6 -3.14 -0.50 -19.92
N LYS A 7 -2.98 -1.82 -20.09
CA LYS A 7 -3.56 -2.81 -19.18
C LYS A 7 -3.00 -2.65 -17.78
N LEU A 8 -1.68 -2.50 -17.64
CA LEU A 8 -1.06 -2.27 -16.33
C LEU A 8 -1.57 -0.99 -15.66
N LEU A 9 -1.73 0.12 -16.41
CA LEU A 9 -2.33 1.35 -15.89
C LEU A 9 -3.76 1.15 -15.35
N GLU A 10 -4.56 0.36 -16.07
CA GLU A 10 -5.92 0.03 -15.65
C GLU A 10 -5.90 -0.76 -14.34
N GLU A 11 -5.04 -1.77 -14.23
CA GLU A 11 -4.94 -2.62 -13.04
C GLU A 11 -4.44 -1.86 -11.79
N VAL A 12 -3.43 -0.98 -11.92
CA VAL A 12 -2.79 -0.35 -10.77
C VAL A 12 -3.36 1.01 -10.39
N ALA A 13 -4.07 1.69 -11.28
CA ALA A 13 -4.56 3.04 -11.03
C ALA A 13 -6.01 3.26 -11.47
N ASP A 14 -6.72 2.21 -11.90
CA ASP A 14 -8.08 2.26 -12.46
C ASP A 14 -8.20 3.27 -13.63
N LEU A 15 -7.12 3.43 -14.41
CA LEU A 15 -7.03 4.42 -15.47
C LEU A 15 -7.30 3.79 -16.84
N HIS A 16 -8.47 4.07 -17.42
CA HIS A 16 -8.81 3.69 -18.80
C HIS A 16 -8.26 4.66 -19.85
N GLY A 17 -7.46 5.66 -19.41
CA GLY A 17 -6.88 6.69 -20.26
C GLY A 17 -5.98 7.62 -19.45
N ILE A 18 -5.68 8.80 -20.01
CA ILE A 18 -4.94 9.84 -19.28
C ILE A 18 -5.87 10.40 -18.18
N PRO A 19 -5.43 10.46 -16.91
CA PRO A 19 -6.27 10.98 -15.82
C PRO A 19 -6.56 12.46 -16.02
N GLU A 20 -7.73 12.88 -15.58
CA GLU A 20 -8.02 14.31 -15.40
C GLU A 20 -7.30 14.81 -14.14
N GLY A 21 -6.77 16.05 -14.18
CA GLY A 21 -6.07 16.66 -13.05
C GLY A 21 -4.56 16.44 -13.07
N ALA A 22 -3.94 16.37 -11.90
CA ALA A 22 -2.50 16.22 -11.77
C ALA A 22 -2.07 14.76 -11.93
N TYR A 23 -1.02 14.52 -12.72
CA TYR A 23 -0.44 13.18 -12.84
C TYR A 23 1.03 13.19 -13.24
N ASN A 24 1.71 12.09 -12.92
CA ASN A 24 3.06 11.78 -13.39
C ASN A 24 3.15 10.29 -13.67
N ILE A 25 3.03 9.90 -14.92
CA ILE A 25 3.12 8.50 -15.36
C ILE A 25 4.57 8.18 -15.74
N ARG A 26 5.11 7.12 -15.15
CA ARG A 26 6.41 6.56 -15.53
C ARG A 26 6.21 5.24 -16.26
N ALA A 27 6.98 5.01 -17.31
CA ALA A 27 7.07 3.75 -18.01
C ALA A 27 8.55 3.42 -18.25
N ASP A 28 8.97 2.22 -17.87
CA ASP A 28 10.33 1.71 -18.03
C ASP A 28 11.43 2.70 -17.59
N GLY A 29 11.27 3.23 -16.38
CA GLY A 29 12.22 4.16 -15.77
C GLY A 29 12.19 5.59 -16.35
N LYS A 30 11.27 5.90 -17.28
CA LYS A 30 11.19 7.20 -17.97
C LYS A 30 9.85 7.89 -17.72
N LEU A 31 9.85 9.21 -17.86
CA LEU A 31 8.62 9.99 -17.85
C LEU A 31 7.81 9.70 -19.13
N ALA A 32 6.61 9.15 -18.98
CA ALA A 32 5.68 8.89 -20.08
C ALA A 32 4.64 10.01 -20.24
N GLY A 33 4.32 10.71 -19.16
CA GLY A 33 3.41 11.85 -19.19
C GLY A 33 3.33 12.56 -17.86
N ARG A 34 3.09 13.87 -17.87
CA ARG A 34 2.90 14.70 -16.66
C ARG A 34 1.90 15.81 -16.95
N ASN A 35 1.08 16.11 -15.96
CA ASN A 35 0.26 17.30 -15.91
C ASN A 35 0.20 17.86 -14.49
N THR A 36 0.08 19.17 -14.38
CA THR A 36 -0.11 19.91 -13.12
C THR A 36 -1.44 20.65 -13.17
N THR A 37 -1.96 21.04 -12.01
CA THR A 37 -3.15 21.90 -11.90
C THR A 37 -2.78 23.27 -11.33
N ALA A 38 -3.76 24.11 -11.11
CA ALA A 38 -3.53 25.39 -10.44
C ALA A 38 -3.08 25.22 -8.97
N HIS A 39 -3.45 24.10 -8.35
CA HIS A 39 -3.19 23.84 -6.93
C HIS A 39 -2.20 22.71 -6.68
N ILE A 40 -1.91 21.87 -7.68
CA ILE A 40 -0.97 20.75 -7.56
C ILE A 40 0.15 20.89 -8.58
N ASN A 41 1.37 21.12 -8.07
CA ASN A 41 2.58 21.24 -8.88
C ASN A 41 3.44 19.99 -8.73
N ILE A 42 4.03 19.50 -9.83
CA ILE A 42 4.90 18.31 -9.85
C ILE A 42 6.23 18.71 -10.47
N VAL A 43 7.30 18.59 -9.69
CA VAL A 43 8.67 18.98 -10.08
C VAL A 43 9.57 17.76 -10.10
N THR A 44 10.42 17.61 -11.10
CA THR A 44 11.45 16.55 -11.10
C THR A 44 12.54 16.91 -10.12
N LYS A 45 12.96 15.95 -9.29
CA LYS A 45 14.12 16.12 -8.40
C LYS A 45 15.40 16.29 -9.21
N GLU A 46 16.32 17.12 -8.72
CA GLU A 46 17.61 17.37 -9.37
C GLU A 46 18.72 16.45 -8.86
N ASP A 47 18.62 15.97 -7.63
CA ASP A 47 19.64 15.20 -6.90
C ASP A 47 19.50 13.68 -7.02
N LYS A 48 18.29 13.19 -7.30
CA LYS A 48 17.96 11.74 -7.35
C LYS A 48 16.77 11.47 -8.24
N PRO A 49 16.57 10.23 -8.75
CA PRO A 49 15.39 9.90 -9.52
C PRO A 49 14.11 10.10 -8.70
N GLY A 50 13.14 10.82 -9.24
CA GLY A 50 11.86 11.05 -8.56
C GLY A 50 11.28 12.42 -8.77
N ILE A 51 10.28 12.75 -7.94
CA ILE A 51 9.50 13.98 -8.05
C ILE A 51 9.17 14.57 -6.68
N ASP A 52 9.02 15.89 -6.63
CA ASP A 52 8.39 16.62 -5.55
C ASP A 52 6.99 17.04 -5.98
N ILE A 53 5.99 16.74 -5.17
CA ILE A 53 4.58 17.05 -5.40
C ILE A 53 4.15 18.07 -4.34
N TYR A 54 3.85 19.28 -4.79
CA TYR A 54 3.41 20.37 -3.93
C TYR A 54 1.91 20.59 -4.09
N ILE A 55 1.15 20.39 -3.03
CA ILE A 55 -0.29 20.60 -2.96
C ILE A 55 -0.55 21.85 -2.14
N ALA A 56 -1.11 22.89 -2.79
CA ALA A 56 -1.32 24.19 -2.16
C ALA A 56 -2.29 24.11 -0.98
N PRO A 57 -2.11 24.91 0.09
CA PRO A 57 -3.03 24.95 1.21
C PRO A 57 -4.49 25.20 0.76
N GLY A 58 -5.44 24.52 1.42
CA GLY A 58 -6.86 24.63 1.13
C GLY A 58 -7.35 23.92 -0.12
N THR A 59 -6.51 23.15 -0.82
CA THR A 59 -6.90 22.34 -1.99
C THR A 59 -7.94 21.30 -1.58
N LYS A 60 -9.08 21.24 -2.29
CA LYS A 60 -10.19 20.34 -1.99
C LYS A 60 -10.63 19.56 -3.23
N ASN A 61 -10.97 18.28 -3.03
CA ASN A 61 -11.55 17.41 -4.05
C ASN A 61 -10.69 17.30 -5.32
N GLU A 62 -9.38 17.44 -5.19
CA GLU A 62 -8.42 17.16 -6.27
C GLU A 62 -7.69 15.85 -6.02
N SER A 63 -7.17 15.26 -7.10
CA SER A 63 -6.35 14.05 -7.03
C SER A 63 -5.05 14.20 -7.81
N VAL A 64 -4.04 13.44 -7.38
CA VAL A 64 -2.81 13.26 -8.13
C VAL A 64 -2.55 11.76 -8.36
N HIS A 65 -2.22 11.39 -9.60
CA HIS A 65 -1.94 10.01 -9.99
C HIS A 65 -0.46 9.84 -10.35
N ILE A 66 0.23 8.89 -9.73
CA ILE A 66 1.66 8.63 -9.97
C ILE A 66 1.94 7.15 -10.28
N PRO A 67 1.28 6.55 -11.27
CA PRO A 67 1.52 5.15 -11.61
C PRO A 67 2.90 4.94 -12.24
N VAL A 68 3.48 3.77 -11.96
CA VAL A 68 4.72 3.27 -12.55
C VAL A 68 4.44 1.97 -13.28
N ILE A 69 4.97 1.84 -14.49
CA ILE A 69 4.86 0.65 -15.33
C ILE A 69 6.25 0.17 -15.70
N ILE A 70 6.50 -1.12 -15.51
CA ILE A 70 7.69 -1.82 -15.96
C ILE A 70 7.25 -2.89 -16.94
N SER A 71 7.58 -2.72 -18.21
CA SER A 71 7.32 -3.67 -19.29
C SER A 71 8.59 -4.34 -19.81
N GLN A 72 9.77 -3.80 -19.47
CA GLN A 72 11.06 -4.34 -19.86
C GLN A 72 11.59 -5.30 -18.80
N THR A 73 11.82 -6.55 -19.19
CA THR A 73 12.51 -7.54 -18.37
C THR A 73 13.88 -7.07 -17.92
N GLY A 74 14.22 -7.31 -16.66
CA GLY A 74 15.54 -6.98 -16.10
C GLY A 74 15.70 -5.52 -15.67
N LEU A 75 14.66 -4.70 -15.81
CA LEU A 75 14.71 -3.32 -15.33
C LEU A 75 14.62 -3.25 -13.79
N LYS A 76 15.53 -2.47 -13.20
CA LYS A 76 15.50 -2.11 -11.79
C LYS A 76 15.30 -0.61 -11.69
N ASP A 77 14.11 -0.19 -11.26
CA ASP A 77 13.71 1.21 -11.12
C ASP A 77 13.58 1.57 -9.65
N MET A 78 14.27 2.64 -9.22
CA MET A 78 14.17 3.21 -7.90
C MET A 78 13.79 4.67 -8.02
N VAL A 79 12.75 5.10 -7.26
CA VAL A 79 12.26 6.48 -7.30
C VAL A 79 11.95 7.03 -5.92
N TYR A 80 12.15 8.33 -5.76
CA TYR A 80 11.88 9.09 -4.54
C TYR A 80 10.80 10.13 -4.83
N ASN A 81 9.64 9.98 -4.20
CA ASN A 81 8.52 10.89 -4.41
C ASN A 81 8.14 11.53 -3.08
N ASP A 82 8.33 12.84 -2.96
CA ASP A 82 8.01 13.59 -1.76
C ASP A 82 6.73 14.40 -1.98
N PHE A 83 5.75 14.23 -1.09
CA PHE A 83 4.45 14.89 -1.12
C PHE A 83 4.38 15.94 -0.03
N TYR A 84 4.33 17.20 -0.43
CA TYR A 84 4.15 18.35 0.45
C TYR A 84 2.70 18.80 0.39
N VAL A 85 1.89 18.33 1.34
CA VAL A 85 0.45 18.64 1.40
C VAL A 85 0.24 19.83 2.33
N GLY A 86 -0.27 20.92 1.78
CA GLY A 86 -0.55 22.15 2.53
C GLY A 86 -1.64 21.97 3.60
N GLU A 87 -1.76 22.95 4.49
CA GLU A 87 -2.80 22.98 5.53
C GLU A 87 -4.20 22.97 4.94
N ASP A 88 -5.18 22.44 5.69
CA ASP A 88 -6.60 22.42 5.33
C ASP A 88 -6.93 21.77 3.97
N CYS A 89 -6.07 20.91 3.43
CA CYS A 89 -6.33 20.16 2.20
C CYS A 89 -7.34 19.02 2.40
N ASP A 90 -7.94 18.55 1.29
CA ASP A 90 -8.72 17.30 1.22
C ASP A 90 -8.50 16.68 -0.17
N VAL A 91 -7.57 15.72 -0.26
CA VAL A 91 -7.02 15.26 -1.54
C VAL A 91 -6.86 13.74 -1.58
N THR A 92 -6.93 13.18 -2.79
CA THR A 92 -6.66 11.78 -3.06
C THR A 92 -5.35 11.63 -3.83
N ILE A 93 -4.48 10.75 -3.37
CA ILE A 93 -3.23 10.39 -4.04
C ILE A 93 -3.33 8.94 -4.47
N VAL A 94 -3.18 8.68 -5.76
CA VAL A 94 -3.24 7.33 -6.32
C VAL A 94 -1.87 6.97 -6.86
N ALA A 95 -1.25 6.00 -6.22
CA ALA A 95 0.00 5.40 -6.66
C ALA A 95 -0.24 3.95 -7.08
N GLY A 96 0.71 3.38 -7.76
CA GLY A 96 0.68 1.97 -8.05
C GLY A 96 1.80 1.59 -8.99
N CYS A 97 2.23 0.35 -8.90
CA CYS A 97 3.24 -0.19 -9.79
C CYS A 97 2.76 -1.48 -10.44
N GLY A 98 2.88 -1.54 -11.77
CA GLY A 98 2.63 -2.73 -12.57
C GLY A 98 3.91 -3.25 -13.21
N ILE A 99 4.20 -4.55 -13.03
CA ILE A 99 5.33 -5.21 -13.69
C ILE A 99 4.81 -6.27 -14.67
N HIS A 100 5.28 -6.22 -15.91
CA HIS A 100 5.10 -7.28 -16.89
C HIS A 100 6.46 -7.88 -17.25
N ASN A 101 6.70 -9.13 -16.84
CA ASN A 101 7.99 -9.80 -17.02
C ASN A 101 7.83 -11.10 -17.81
N CYS A 102 8.26 -11.10 -19.07
CA CYS A 102 8.26 -12.27 -19.96
C CYS A 102 9.65 -12.90 -20.14
N GLY A 103 10.64 -12.48 -19.36
CA GLY A 103 12.01 -12.96 -19.48
C GLY A 103 12.49 -13.75 -18.28
N THR A 104 13.82 -13.88 -18.18
CA THR A 104 14.47 -14.66 -17.12
C THR A 104 15.19 -13.81 -16.07
N GLN A 105 15.20 -12.50 -16.24
CA GLN A 105 15.85 -11.58 -15.31
C GLN A 105 14.83 -10.97 -14.35
N GLU A 106 15.25 -10.67 -13.12
CA GLU A 106 14.46 -9.96 -12.14
C GLU A 106 14.07 -8.56 -12.64
N SER A 107 12.77 -8.25 -12.60
CA SER A 107 12.25 -6.90 -12.78
C SER A 107 11.83 -6.34 -11.42
N ARG A 108 12.29 -5.12 -11.09
CA ARG A 108 12.16 -4.58 -9.73
C ARG A 108 11.76 -3.11 -9.73
N HIS A 109 10.86 -2.77 -8.79
CA HIS A 109 10.53 -1.39 -8.46
C HIS A 109 10.66 -1.14 -6.95
N ASP A 110 11.46 -0.13 -6.59
CA ASP A 110 11.62 0.38 -5.24
C ASP A 110 11.09 1.82 -5.19
N GLY A 111 9.86 2.01 -4.77
CA GLY A 111 9.26 3.33 -4.57
C GLY A 111 9.47 3.82 -3.14
N ILE A 112 10.12 4.99 -2.97
CA ILE A 112 10.25 5.64 -1.67
C ILE A 112 9.34 6.87 -1.69
N HIS A 113 8.29 6.86 -0.86
CA HIS A 113 7.26 7.89 -0.79
C HIS A 113 7.30 8.58 0.57
N SER A 114 7.58 9.89 0.60
CA SER A 114 7.56 10.67 1.84
C SER A 114 6.38 11.64 1.82
N PHE A 115 5.56 11.61 2.86
CA PHE A 115 4.39 12.46 3.01
C PHE A 115 4.61 13.45 4.15
N PHE A 116 4.59 14.73 3.83
CA PHE A 116 4.60 15.85 4.78
C PHE A 116 3.22 16.49 4.74
N VAL A 117 2.37 16.13 5.71
CA VAL A 117 0.95 16.52 5.70
C VAL A 117 0.72 17.65 6.69
N GLY A 118 0.30 18.79 6.18
CA GLY A 118 0.06 20.01 6.96
C GLY A 118 -1.15 19.90 7.90
N LYS A 119 -1.25 20.88 8.79
CA LYS A 119 -2.32 21.00 9.81
C LYS A 119 -3.70 20.86 9.18
N ASN A 120 -4.62 20.12 9.84
CA ASN A 120 -6.01 19.88 9.45
C ASN A 120 -6.18 19.26 8.04
N ALA A 121 -5.12 18.85 7.36
CA ALA A 121 -5.23 18.26 6.04
C ALA A 121 -5.75 16.83 6.10
N LYS A 122 -6.50 16.42 5.07
CA LYS A 122 -7.00 15.06 4.88
C LYS A 122 -6.41 14.49 3.61
N VAL A 123 -5.77 13.32 3.72
CA VAL A 123 -5.18 12.61 2.59
C VAL A 123 -5.75 11.20 2.53
N ARG A 124 -6.25 10.83 1.36
CA ARG A 124 -6.50 9.44 1.02
C ARG A 124 -5.42 8.96 0.06
N TYR A 125 -4.61 8.00 0.49
CA TYR A 125 -3.57 7.38 -0.31
C TYR A 125 -3.98 5.98 -0.73
N ILE A 126 -3.99 5.70 -2.03
CA ILE A 126 -4.34 4.40 -2.61
C ILE A 126 -3.14 3.90 -3.39
N GLU A 127 -2.65 2.72 -3.03
CA GLU A 127 -1.53 2.08 -3.70
C GLU A 127 -1.89 0.65 -4.13
N LYS A 128 -1.67 0.32 -5.39
CA LYS A 128 -1.87 -1.04 -5.91
C LYS A 128 -0.61 -1.57 -6.57
N HIS A 129 -0.25 -2.80 -6.21
CA HIS A 129 0.85 -3.55 -6.82
C HIS A 129 0.31 -4.73 -7.60
N TYR A 130 0.76 -4.86 -8.84
CA TYR A 130 0.33 -5.90 -9.75
C TYR A 130 1.49 -6.42 -10.58
N GLY A 131 1.59 -7.75 -10.71
CA GLY A 131 2.56 -8.40 -11.57
C GLY A 131 1.90 -9.36 -12.53
N GLU A 132 2.46 -9.48 -13.73
CA GLU A 132 2.08 -10.47 -14.72
C GLU A 132 3.26 -10.83 -15.64
N GLY A 133 3.03 -11.76 -16.52
CA GLY A 133 3.99 -12.29 -17.50
C GLY A 133 4.17 -13.79 -17.35
N ASP A 134 4.73 -14.40 -18.39
CA ASP A 134 4.98 -15.84 -18.48
C ASP A 134 6.49 -16.17 -18.37
N GLY A 135 7.30 -15.19 -18.01
CA GLY A 135 8.72 -15.36 -17.77
C GLY A 135 9.03 -16.08 -16.46
N ASN A 136 10.29 -16.50 -16.33
CA ASN A 136 10.82 -17.12 -15.10
C ASN A 136 11.62 -16.13 -14.23
N GLY A 137 11.71 -14.87 -14.64
CA GLY A 137 12.33 -13.81 -13.84
C GLY A 137 11.37 -13.30 -12.76
N GLU A 138 11.91 -13.01 -11.59
CA GLU A 138 11.10 -12.53 -10.46
C GLU A 138 10.57 -11.11 -10.67
N ASN A 139 9.36 -10.86 -10.20
CA ASN A 139 8.77 -9.54 -10.03
C ASN A 139 8.94 -9.10 -8.57
N VAL A 140 9.75 -8.07 -8.35
CA VAL A 140 10.10 -7.60 -7.00
C VAL A 140 9.60 -6.18 -6.77
N MET A 141 8.95 -5.94 -5.64
CA MET A 141 8.49 -4.61 -5.23
C MET A 141 8.78 -4.36 -3.75
N ASN A 142 9.64 -3.38 -3.46
CA ASN A 142 9.97 -3.00 -2.09
C ASN A 142 9.63 -1.53 -1.82
N PRO A 143 8.36 -1.22 -1.55
CA PRO A 143 7.94 0.14 -1.24
C PRO A 143 8.40 0.55 0.15
N THR A 144 8.89 1.78 0.26
CA THR A 144 9.12 2.45 1.54
C THR A 144 8.22 3.67 1.63
N THR A 145 7.51 3.82 2.73
CA THR A 145 6.62 4.97 2.96
C THR A 145 6.99 5.65 4.28
N ILE A 146 7.20 6.96 4.22
CA ILE A 146 7.49 7.79 5.39
C ILE A 146 6.36 8.81 5.52
N VAL A 147 5.77 8.93 6.70
CA VAL A 147 4.59 9.78 6.93
C VAL A 147 4.84 10.68 8.14
N ASP A 148 4.80 12.00 7.92
CA ASP A 148 4.79 13.00 8.96
C ASP A 148 3.42 13.72 8.94
N LEU A 149 2.59 13.48 9.97
CA LEU A 149 1.28 14.11 10.10
C LEU A 149 1.34 15.30 11.07
N GLY A 150 1.01 16.47 10.55
CA GLY A 150 0.85 17.70 11.32
C GLY A 150 -0.38 17.68 12.24
N GLU A 151 -0.55 18.74 13.02
CA GLU A 151 -1.64 18.90 14.00
C GLU A 151 -3.02 18.67 13.34
N ASN A 152 -3.84 17.80 13.93
CA ASN A 152 -5.18 17.40 13.46
C ASN A 152 -5.22 16.86 12.01
N ALA A 153 -4.09 16.48 11.43
CA ALA A 153 -4.07 15.88 10.10
C ALA A 153 -4.66 14.46 10.13
N TYR A 154 -5.29 14.08 9.03
CA TYR A 154 -5.86 12.74 8.84
C TYR A 154 -5.29 12.11 7.58
N MET A 155 -4.80 10.90 7.68
CA MET A 155 -4.38 10.12 6.51
C MET A 155 -4.97 8.72 6.56
N GLU A 156 -5.57 8.29 5.44
CA GLU A 156 -5.97 6.91 5.22
C GLU A 156 -5.13 6.33 4.08
N MET A 157 -4.44 5.23 4.35
CA MET A 157 -3.62 4.50 3.39
C MET A 157 -4.28 3.16 3.08
N GLU A 158 -4.61 2.92 1.80
CA GLU A 158 -5.08 1.63 1.30
C GLU A 158 -4.01 1.03 0.39
N THR A 159 -3.40 -0.08 0.81
CA THR A 159 -2.40 -0.77 0.01
C THR A 159 -2.91 -2.15 -0.41
N THR A 160 -2.79 -2.49 -1.69
CA THR A 160 -3.31 -3.75 -2.24
C THR A 160 -2.26 -4.44 -3.09
N GLN A 161 -1.95 -5.71 -2.77
CA GLN A 161 -1.06 -6.57 -3.55
C GLN A 161 -1.64 -7.97 -3.62
N ILE A 162 -2.32 -8.31 -4.71
CA ILE A 162 -3.09 -9.56 -4.79
C ILE A 162 -2.51 -10.54 -5.81
N LYS A 163 -1.70 -10.08 -6.78
CA LYS A 163 -1.27 -10.94 -7.88
C LYS A 163 0.11 -10.61 -8.41
N GLY A 164 0.89 -11.67 -8.66
CA GLY A 164 2.04 -11.68 -9.56
C GLY A 164 3.29 -10.97 -9.07
N ILE A 165 3.40 -10.68 -7.78
CA ILE A 165 4.62 -10.17 -7.15
C ILE A 165 5.27 -11.32 -6.38
N ASP A 166 6.50 -11.67 -6.77
CA ASP A 166 7.20 -12.84 -6.23
C ASP A 166 7.88 -12.54 -4.90
N SER A 167 8.38 -11.31 -4.74
CA SER A 167 9.01 -10.87 -3.49
C SER A 167 8.66 -9.43 -3.18
N THR A 168 8.25 -9.19 -1.93
CA THR A 168 7.95 -7.86 -1.40
C THR A 168 8.56 -7.69 -0.01
N TYR A 169 9.23 -6.55 0.17
CA TYR A 169 9.59 -6.01 1.48
C TYR A 169 9.03 -4.58 1.58
N ARG A 170 7.94 -4.41 2.33
CA ARG A 170 7.32 -3.10 2.58
C ARG A 170 7.79 -2.56 3.92
N ASP A 171 8.20 -1.30 3.95
CA ASP A 171 8.52 -0.57 5.17
C ASP A 171 7.71 0.73 5.25
N THR A 172 6.94 0.90 6.32
CA THR A 172 6.14 2.11 6.56
C THR A 172 6.47 2.67 7.93
N GLN A 173 6.88 3.93 7.97
CA GLN A 173 7.24 4.66 9.19
C GLN A 173 6.38 5.91 9.29
N ALA A 174 5.82 6.18 10.47
CA ALA A 174 4.94 7.33 10.65
C ALA A 174 5.18 8.04 12.00
N HIS A 175 5.13 9.37 11.96
CA HIS A 175 5.16 10.26 13.12
C HIS A 175 3.89 11.11 13.17
N LEU A 176 3.18 11.07 14.28
CA LEU A 176 1.89 11.73 14.45
C LEU A 176 1.97 12.83 15.49
N SER A 177 1.66 14.07 15.06
CA SER A 177 1.50 15.24 15.93
C SER A 177 0.15 15.25 16.66
N ASP A 178 -0.12 16.31 17.44
CA ASP A 178 -1.34 16.46 18.24
C ASP A 178 -2.61 16.30 17.40
N GLY A 179 -3.53 15.46 17.88
CA GLY A 179 -4.81 15.19 17.22
C GLY A 179 -4.72 14.47 15.87
N ALA A 180 -3.54 14.13 15.40
CA ALA A 180 -3.35 13.47 14.11
C ALA A 180 -3.86 12.03 14.12
N THR A 181 -4.41 11.59 12.99
CA THR A 181 -4.96 10.24 12.82
C THR A 181 -4.40 9.58 11.57
N LEU A 182 -3.85 8.37 11.72
CA LEU A 182 -3.39 7.53 10.62
C LEU A 182 -4.15 6.20 10.61
N ILE A 183 -4.77 5.88 9.46
CA ILE A 183 -5.39 4.58 9.23
C ILE A 183 -4.63 3.88 8.10
N ILE A 184 -4.16 2.67 8.34
CA ILE A 184 -3.49 1.84 7.33
C ILE A 184 -4.34 0.59 7.12
N LYS A 185 -4.72 0.33 5.87
CA LYS A 185 -5.45 -0.87 5.44
C LYS A 185 -4.64 -1.57 4.38
N GLU A 186 -4.07 -2.71 4.74
CA GLU A 186 -3.32 -3.56 3.84
C GLU A 186 -4.14 -4.77 3.40
N LYS A 187 -4.09 -5.10 2.11
CA LYS A 187 -4.64 -6.31 1.53
C LYS A 187 -3.56 -7.01 0.72
N ILE A 188 -3.19 -8.20 1.16
CA ILE A 188 -2.10 -8.93 0.52
C ILE A 188 -2.49 -10.38 0.26
N MET A 189 -2.16 -10.89 -0.92
CA MET A 189 -2.32 -12.29 -1.27
C MET A 189 -1.04 -12.79 -1.90
N THR A 190 -0.55 -13.92 -1.42
CA THR A 190 0.59 -14.63 -1.98
C THR A 190 0.21 -16.06 -2.35
N HIS A 191 0.83 -16.59 -3.39
CA HIS A 191 0.64 -17.96 -3.88
C HIS A 191 1.94 -18.54 -4.45
N GLY A 192 1.95 -19.83 -4.81
CA GLY A 192 3.16 -20.48 -5.31
C GLY A 192 4.28 -20.45 -4.28
N HIS A 193 5.40 -19.80 -4.60
CA HIS A 193 6.56 -19.62 -3.71
C HIS A 193 6.79 -18.14 -3.37
N GLN A 194 5.80 -17.29 -3.53
CA GLN A 194 5.89 -15.87 -3.26
C GLN A 194 6.19 -15.57 -1.80
N HIS A 195 6.92 -14.49 -1.57
CA HIS A 195 7.27 -14.02 -0.24
C HIS A 195 6.85 -12.56 -0.05
N ALA A 196 6.22 -12.26 1.09
CA ALA A 196 5.91 -10.89 1.46
C ALA A 196 6.26 -10.63 2.93
N GLU A 197 7.00 -9.57 3.17
CA GLU A 197 7.26 -9.04 4.51
C GLU A 197 6.80 -7.60 4.57
N THR A 198 5.95 -7.28 5.55
CA THR A 198 5.42 -5.94 5.76
C THR A 198 5.75 -5.44 7.16
N ASN A 199 6.29 -4.23 7.24
CA ASN A 199 6.75 -3.60 8.47
C ASN A 199 6.05 -2.25 8.62
N PHE A 200 5.38 -2.06 9.77
CA PHE A 200 4.73 -0.81 10.14
C PHE A 200 5.29 -0.31 11.46
N SER A 201 5.82 0.89 11.47
CA SER A 201 6.33 1.56 12.67
C SER A 201 5.62 2.90 12.83
N VAL A 202 4.87 3.09 13.92
CA VAL A 202 4.09 4.31 14.15
C VAL A 202 4.42 4.89 15.52
N ASP A 203 4.88 6.15 15.53
CA ASP A 203 5.14 6.95 16.71
C ASP A 203 3.97 7.91 16.97
N LEU A 204 3.27 7.69 18.07
CA LEU A 204 2.18 8.54 18.55
C LEU A 204 2.77 9.55 19.55
N ASP A 205 3.37 10.62 19.00
CA ASP A 205 4.08 11.64 19.78
C ASP A 205 3.14 12.73 20.29
N GLY A 206 2.08 13.02 19.52
CA GLY A 206 1.14 14.09 19.81
C GLY A 206 0.06 13.71 20.83
N TYR A 207 -0.43 14.72 21.54
CA TYR A 207 -1.58 14.60 22.43
C TYR A 207 -2.84 14.25 21.63
N GLU A 208 -3.58 13.23 22.06
CA GLU A 208 -4.78 12.70 21.37
C GLU A 208 -4.54 12.22 19.92
N SER A 209 -3.31 11.87 19.59
CA SER A 209 -3.00 11.21 18.32
C SER A 209 -3.53 9.76 18.29
N SER A 210 -3.84 9.25 17.10
CA SER A 210 -4.38 7.90 16.97
C SER A 210 -3.94 7.18 15.70
N THR A 211 -3.80 5.86 15.77
CA THR A 211 -3.53 5.00 14.61
C THR A 211 -4.33 3.71 14.65
N ASN A 212 -4.70 3.23 13.45
CA ASN A 212 -5.27 1.91 13.25
C ASN A 212 -4.57 1.24 12.06
N VAL A 213 -3.82 0.16 12.32
CA VAL A 213 -3.10 -0.62 11.31
C VAL A 213 -3.82 -1.96 11.15
N ILE A 214 -4.42 -2.19 9.99
CA ILE A 214 -5.20 -3.37 9.66
C ILE A 214 -4.54 -4.08 8.47
N SER A 215 -4.10 -5.32 8.67
CA SER A 215 -3.60 -6.18 7.60
C SER A 215 -4.54 -7.39 7.43
N ARG A 216 -5.07 -7.56 6.21
CA ARG A 216 -5.82 -8.74 5.80
C ARG A 216 -5.06 -9.48 4.72
N SER A 217 -4.73 -10.74 4.99
CA SER A 217 -3.86 -11.48 4.09
C SER A 217 -4.31 -12.90 3.82
N VAL A 218 -3.94 -13.42 2.64
CA VAL A 218 -4.16 -14.81 2.25
C VAL A 218 -2.86 -15.40 1.73
N ALA A 219 -2.39 -16.48 2.33
CA ALA A 219 -1.23 -17.24 1.88
C ALA A 219 -1.66 -18.61 1.36
N LYS A 220 -1.31 -18.92 0.10
CA LYS A 220 -1.64 -20.17 -0.59
C LYS A 220 -0.38 -20.92 -1.03
N ASP A 221 -0.57 -22.20 -1.37
CA ASP A 221 0.47 -23.10 -1.86
C ASP A 221 1.65 -23.18 -0.87
N HIS A 222 2.86 -22.80 -1.27
CA HIS A 222 4.08 -22.76 -0.43
C HIS A 222 4.53 -21.32 -0.14
N SER A 223 3.64 -20.34 -0.30
CA SER A 223 4.00 -18.93 -0.09
C SER A 223 4.16 -18.58 1.38
N THR A 224 4.90 -17.51 1.63
CA THR A 224 5.20 -17.08 3.00
C THR A 224 4.92 -15.61 3.20
N GLN A 225 4.37 -15.25 4.36
CA GLN A 225 4.13 -13.87 4.74
C GLN A 225 4.60 -13.59 6.17
N MET A 226 5.14 -12.40 6.39
CA MET A 226 5.49 -11.89 7.71
C MET A 226 4.94 -10.49 7.89
N PHE A 227 4.09 -10.32 8.89
CA PHE A 227 3.57 -9.02 9.33
C PHE A 227 4.28 -8.58 10.60
N ASN A 228 4.92 -7.43 10.56
CA ASN A 228 5.56 -6.81 11.71
C ASN A 228 4.89 -5.44 11.95
N SER A 229 4.46 -5.16 13.17
CA SER A 229 3.97 -3.85 13.55
C SER A 229 4.58 -3.40 14.87
N ASN A 230 5.00 -2.15 14.95
CA ASN A 230 5.54 -1.52 16.14
C ASN A 230 4.81 -0.19 16.37
N ILE A 231 3.99 -0.09 17.41
CA ILE A 231 3.27 1.13 17.78
C ILE A 231 3.82 1.64 19.10
N ARG A 232 4.33 2.86 19.11
CA ARG A 232 4.85 3.54 20.30
C ARG A 232 3.96 4.70 20.71
N GLY A 233 3.37 4.60 21.89
CA GLY A 233 2.52 5.65 22.49
C GLY A 233 3.34 6.52 23.44
N ASN A 234 3.71 7.70 22.98
CA ASN A 234 4.59 8.62 23.73
C ASN A 234 3.82 9.69 24.51
N ASN A 235 2.49 9.77 24.33
CA ASN A 235 1.61 10.74 24.95
C ASN A 235 0.25 10.10 25.27
N LYS A 236 -0.78 10.90 25.66
CA LYS A 236 -2.17 10.47 25.65
C LYS A 236 -2.56 10.19 24.20
N CYS A 237 -2.71 8.93 23.85
CA CYS A 237 -2.92 8.49 22.48
C CYS A 237 -3.66 7.16 22.41
N ALA A 238 -4.11 6.77 21.23
CA ALA A 238 -4.75 5.49 20.97
C ALA A 238 -4.11 4.78 19.77
N GLY A 239 -3.72 3.53 19.93
CA GLY A 239 -3.15 2.72 18.85
C GLY A 239 -3.77 1.33 18.80
N HIS A 240 -4.12 0.87 17.59
CA HIS A 240 -4.61 -0.46 17.34
C HIS A 240 -3.87 -1.09 16.16
N SER A 241 -3.48 -2.35 16.31
CA SER A 241 -2.89 -3.17 15.25
C SER A 241 -3.67 -4.47 15.13
N GLU A 242 -4.17 -4.77 13.94
CA GLU A 242 -4.95 -5.97 13.61
C GLU A 242 -4.28 -6.72 12.46
N CYS A 243 -4.04 -8.03 12.64
CA CYS A 243 -3.53 -8.91 11.59
C CYS A 243 -4.43 -10.13 11.46
N ASP A 244 -5.26 -10.13 10.42
CA ASP A 244 -6.12 -11.25 10.06
C ASP A 244 -5.58 -11.98 8.83
N ALA A 245 -5.40 -13.30 8.92
CA ALA A 245 -4.85 -14.09 7.81
C ALA A 245 -5.59 -15.40 7.60
N ILE A 246 -5.81 -15.72 6.32
CA ILE A 246 -6.25 -17.05 5.87
C ILE A 246 -5.05 -17.79 5.32
N ILE A 247 -4.81 -19.02 5.85
CA ILE A 247 -3.80 -19.92 5.35
C ILE A 247 -4.48 -21.04 4.57
N MET A 248 -3.96 -21.33 3.39
CA MET A 248 -4.40 -22.43 2.53
C MET A 248 -3.20 -23.28 2.11
N ASP A 249 -3.43 -24.56 1.87
CA ASP A 249 -2.42 -25.53 1.46
C ASP A 249 -1.24 -25.59 2.45
N GLU A 250 -0.01 -25.30 2.02
CA GLU A 250 1.20 -25.23 2.84
C GLU A 250 1.69 -23.79 3.05
N GLY A 251 0.83 -22.79 2.82
CA GLY A 251 1.12 -21.39 3.05
C GLY A 251 1.50 -21.12 4.52
N THR A 252 2.33 -20.11 4.74
CA THR A 252 2.79 -19.75 6.09
C THR A 252 2.61 -18.26 6.32
N VAL A 253 2.02 -17.88 7.45
CA VAL A 253 1.88 -16.50 7.89
C VAL A 253 2.41 -16.36 9.31
N GLY A 254 3.30 -15.39 9.54
CA GLY A 254 3.74 -14.96 10.85
C GLY A 254 3.32 -13.54 11.16
N ALA A 255 2.99 -13.27 12.43
CA ALA A 255 2.72 -11.90 12.91
C ALA A 255 3.59 -11.61 14.14
N ARG A 256 4.22 -10.43 14.16
CA ARG A 256 5.06 -9.94 15.26
C ARG A 256 4.62 -8.53 15.64
N PRO A 257 3.52 -8.39 16.38
CA PRO A 257 3.11 -7.08 16.89
C PRO A 257 3.98 -6.69 18.09
N GLU A 258 4.40 -5.45 18.12
CA GLU A 258 5.09 -4.80 19.23
C GLU A 258 4.33 -3.53 19.61
N ILE A 259 4.01 -3.38 20.88
CA ILE A 259 3.40 -2.15 21.42
C ILE A 259 4.21 -1.66 22.61
N THR A 260 4.54 -0.37 22.61
CA THR A 260 5.29 0.28 23.68
C THR A 260 4.53 1.51 24.19
N ALA A 261 4.06 1.48 25.43
CA ALA A 261 3.40 2.62 26.08
C ALA A 261 4.43 3.37 26.95
N ASN A 262 4.86 4.53 26.50
CA ASN A 262 5.75 5.44 27.24
C ASN A 262 4.98 6.46 28.09
N SER A 263 3.65 6.52 27.95
CA SER A 263 2.74 7.33 28.76
C SER A 263 1.71 6.44 29.44
N VAL A 264 1.34 6.77 30.66
CA VAL A 264 0.25 6.08 31.40
C VAL A 264 -1.14 6.33 30.77
N GLU A 265 -1.25 7.33 29.93
CA GLU A 265 -2.49 7.68 29.22
C GLU A 265 -2.51 7.09 27.77
N ALA A 266 -1.49 6.34 27.37
CA ALA A 266 -1.48 5.63 26.11
C ALA A 266 -2.36 4.38 26.17
N SER A 267 -3.29 4.22 25.23
CA SER A 267 -4.15 3.05 25.06
C SER A 267 -3.75 2.31 23.77
N LEU A 268 -3.02 1.20 23.92
CA LEU A 268 -2.50 0.45 22.78
C LEU A 268 -3.04 -0.98 22.82
N ILE A 269 -3.55 -1.46 21.68
CA ILE A 269 -4.14 -2.79 21.54
C ILE A 269 -3.56 -3.44 20.29
N HIS A 270 -3.31 -4.75 20.35
CA HIS A 270 -3.09 -5.55 19.15
C HIS A 270 -3.97 -6.79 19.15
N GLU A 271 -4.38 -7.22 17.97
CA GLU A 271 -5.17 -8.43 17.72
C GLU A 271 -4.58 -9.19 16.53
N ALA A 272 -4.70 -10.52 16.55
CA ALA A 272 -4.27 -11.34 15.42
C ALA A 272 -5.16 -12.59 15.33
N ALA A 273 -5.69 -12.87 14.14
CA ALA A 273 -6.41 -14.09 13.85
C ALA A 273 -5.82 -14.75 12.59
N ILE A 274 -5.08 -15.82 12.78
CA ILE A 274 -4.42 -16.55 11.70
C ILE A 274 -4.98 -17.98 11.68
N GLY A 275 -5.58 -18.38 10.55
CA GLY A 275 -6.16 -19.70 10.45
C GLY A 275 -6.63 -20.08 9.05
N LYS A 276 -7.21 -21.26 8.94
CA LYS A 276 -7.81 -21.75 7.69
C LYS A 276 -9.27 -21.33 7.59
N ILE A 277 -9.80 -21.37 6.37
CA ILE A 277 -11.24 -21.21 6.14
C ILE A 277 -12.02 -22.25 6.96
N ALA A 278 -13.03 -21.80 7.70
CA ALA A 278 -13.88 -22.70 8.48
C ALA A 278 -14.72 -23.60 7.56
N GLY A 279 -14.66 -24.92 7.78
CA GLY A 279 -15.38 -25.91 6.96
C GLY A 279 -16.91 -25.66 6.93
N GLU A 280 -17.49 -25.08 7.99
CA GLU A 280 -18.89 -24.70 8.03
C GLU A 280 -19.24 -23.60 7.01
N GLN A 281 -18.35 -22.63 6.80
CA GLN A 281 -18.53 -21.56 5.82
C GLN A 281 -18.48 -22.13 4.40
N LEU A 282 -17.51 -23.00 4.10
CA LEU A 282 -17.43 -23.71 2.83
C LEU A 282 -18.68 -24.54 2.57
N ASN A 283 -19.07 -25.41 3.51
CA ASN A 283 -20.26 -26.24 3.39
C ASN A 283 -21.51 -25.41 3.14
N LYS A 284 -21.69 -24.28 3.83
CA LYS A 284 -22.83 -23.40 3.64
C LYS A 284 -22.91 -22.86 2.22
N LEU A 285 -21.81 -22.41 1.65
CA LEU A 285 -21.76 -21.92 0.27
C LEU A 285 -21.97 -23.05 -0.74
N MET A 286 -21.43 -24.23 -0.50
CA MET A 286 -21.64 -25.42 -1.34
C MET A 286 -23.11 -25.89 -1.33
N THR A 287 -23.82 -25.76 -0.21
CA THR A 287 -25.27 -26.04 -0.17
C THR A 287 -26.10 -25.06 -0.99
N LEU A 288 -25.57 -23.90 -1.33
CA LEU A 288 -26.18 -22.92 -2.25
C LEU A 288 -25.82 -23.18 -3.71
N GLY A 289 -25.11 -24.27 -4.03
CA GLY A 289 -24.81 -24.73 -5.38
C GLY A 289 -23.42 -24.33 -5.91
N LEU A 290 -22.54 -23.75 -5.08
CA LEU A 290 -21.16 -23.48 -5.46
C LEU A 290 -20.29 -24.75 -5.37
N THR A 291 -19.33 -24.88 -6.26
CA THR A 291 -18.24 -25.83 -6.07
C THR A 291 -17.38 -25.40 -4.90
N GLU A 292 -16.56 -26.32 -4.34
CA GLU A 292 -15.65 -25.99 -3.24
C GLU A 292 -14.71 -24.84 -3.63
N LYS A 293 -14.15 -24.86 -4.82
CA LYS A 293 -13.28 -23.80 -5.36
C LYS A 293 -13.98 -22.46 -5.47
N GLU A 294 -15.20 -22.41 -5.98
CA GLU A 294 -16.00 -21.17 -6.07
C GLU A 294 -16.36 -20.64 -4.68
N ALA A 295 -16.62 -21.52 -3.72
CA ALA A 295 -16.88 -21.15 -2.32
C ALA A 295 -15.65 -20.54 -1.67
N GLU A 296 -14.45 -21.12 -1.86
CA GLU A 296 -13.17 -20.56 -1.40
C GLU A 296 -12.92 -19.19 -2.00
N GLU A 297 -13.02 -19.06 -3.34
CA GLU A 297 -12.83 -17.80 -4.05
C GLU A 297 -13.78 -16.70 -3.54
N GLN A 298 -15.04 -17.07 -3.25
CA GLN A 298 -16.02 -16.12 -2.72
C GLN A 298 -15.68 -15.67 -1.30
N ILE A 299 -15.20 -16.58 -0.44
CA ILE A 299 -14.78 -16.25 0.93
C ILE A 299 -13.54 -15.35 0.90
N ILE A 300 -12.53 -15.69 0.11
CA ILE A 300 -11.31 -14.89 -0.05
C ILE A 300 -11.65 -13.49 -0.56
N SER A 301 -12.46 -13.39 -1.60
CA SER A 301 -12.89 -12.10 -2.15
C SER A 301 -13.65 -11.26 -1.12
N GLY A 302 -14.48 -11.89 -0.29
CA GLY A 302 -15.18 -11.20 0.80
C GLY A 302 -14.25 -10.76 1.93
N PHE A 303 -13.26 -11.56 2.25
CA PHE A 303 -12.28 -11.30 3.31
C PHE A 303 -11.31 -10.16 2.95
N LEU A 304 -10.89 -10.08 1.67
CA LEU A 304 -9.99 -9.04 1.16
C LEU A 304 -10.72 -7.75 0.73
N LYS A 305 -12.02 -7.64 0.88
CA LYS A 305 -12.77 -6.38 0.65
C LYS A 305 -12.61 -5.45 1.84
#